data_23cdec0295aaac98ccb47755de15908c
#
_entry.id   23cdec0295aaac98ccb47755de15908c
#
_cell.length_a   1.000
_cell.length_b   1.000
_cell.length_c   1.000
_cell.angle_alpha   90.00
_cell.angle_beta   90.00
_cell.angle_gamma   90.00
#
_symmetry.space_group_name_H-M   'P 1'
#
loop_
_entity.id
_entity.type
_entity.pdbx_description
1 polymer ?
#
loop_
_entity_poly.entity_id
_entity_poly.type
_entity_poly.pdbx_seq_one_letter_code
_entity_poly.pdbx_strand_id
1 'polypeptide(L)'
;MKNSFKLNLVAAAVLMASSVAHAGTANLPGDGSVGNAYQMGVINPTPTVLGVLLTGSPLSFFDEYADFTVAGWNQASGVGNSLLLTFGGVNVSEILDMTIEVWDNAHPNGNTLITSFSGNNVTNAIGFLPNGQYHLDISGQFGPSTSTASYAVALSAVPEPETYAMLLAGLGLIGFSIRRRRMV
;
A
#
# COMPACT_ATOMS: atom_id res chain seq x y z
N MET A 1 -17.16 -0.29 46.21
CA MET A 1 -16.34 -0.91 45.17
C MET A 1 -17.14 -1.65 44.07
N LYS A 2 -18.40 -1.28 43.77
CA LYS A 2 -19.25 -1.99 42.77
C LYS A 2 -19.48 -1.22 41.46
N ASN A 3 -19.01 0.02 41.34
CA ASN A 3 -19.31 0.85 40.16
C ASN A 3 -18.19 0.90 39.09
N SER A 4 -16.97 0.49 39.41
CA SER A 4 -15.85 0.50 38.46
C SER A 4 -15.92 -0.62 37.41
N PHE A 5 -16.55 -1.75 37.75
CA PHE A 5 -16.64 -2.90 36.83
C PHE A 5 -17.66 -2.66 35.68
N LYS A 6 -18.72 -1.87 35.96
CA LYS A 6 -19.72 -1.54 34.91
C LYS A 6 -19.21 -0.51 33.90
N LEU A 7 -18.35 0.40 34.34
CA LEU A 7 -17.79 1.44 33.44
C LEU A 7 -16.80 0.84 32.46
N ASN A 8 -15.98 -0.13 32.91
CA ASN A 8 -15.02 -0.81 32.04
C ASN A 8 -15.69 -1.72 30.99
N LEU A 9 -16.83 -2.29 31.30
CA LEU A 9 -17.59 -3.12 30.35
C LEU A 9 -18.27 -2.28 29.25
N VAL A 10 -18.74 -1.09 29.59
CA VAL A 10 -19.32 -0.15 28.61
C VAL A 10 -18.24 0.45 27.71
N ALA A 11 -17.07 0.77 28.25
CA ALA A 11 -15.94 1.25 27.45
C ALA A 11 -15.41 0.19 26.47
N ALA A 12 -15.34 -1.08 26.91
CA ALA A 12 -14.94 -2.20 26.03
C ALA A 12 -15.99 -2.49 24.94
N ALA A 13 -17.29 -2.34 25.24
CA ALA A 13 -18.35 -2.53 24.25
C ALA A 13 -18.40 -1.40 23.20
N VAL A 14 -18.05 -0.18 23.57
CA VAL A 14 -17.96 0.96 22.63
C VAL A 14 -16.75 0.83 21.70
N LEU A 15 -15.64 0.30 22.18
CA LEU A 15 -14.46 0.03 21.34
C LEU A 15 -14.66 -1.10 20.32
N MET A 16 -15.56 -2.05 20.59
CA MET A 16 -15.86 -3.15 19.65
C MET A 16 -16.95 -2.81 18.62
N ALA A 17 -17.65 -1.70 18.78
CA ALA A 17 -18.75 -1.30 17.89
C ALA A 17 -18.35 -0.34 16.76
N SER A 18 -17.08 -0.01 16.62
CA SER A 18 -16.60 1.00 15.67
C SER A 18 -16.06 0.47 14.35
N SER A 19 -16.20 -0.81 14.03
CA SER A 19 -15.97 -1.30 12.67
C SER A 19 -17.19 -1.02 11.81
N VAL A 20 -17.35 0.21 11.37
CA VAL A 20 -18.35 0.54 10.34
C VAL A 20 -17.81 0.00 9.03
N ALA A 21 -18.59 -0.84 8.35
CA ALA A 21 -18.28 -1.27 7.00
C ALA A 21 -18.15 -0.02 6.12
N HIS A 22 -16.98 0.18 5.52
CA HIS A 22 -16.70 1.29 4.61
C HIS A 22 -17.10 0.85 3.21
N ALA A 23 -17.84 1.71 2.50
CA ALA A 23 -18.07 1.53 1.08
C ALA A 23 -16.97 2.29 0.34
N GLY A 24 -15.99 1.57 -0.17
CA GLY A 24 -14.95 2.10 -1.04
C GLY A 24 -15.35 2.01 -2.52
N THR A 25 -14.94 3.00 -3.32
CA THR A 25 -14.92 2.88 -4.77
C THR A 25 -13.49 3.02 -5.25
N ALA A 26 -13.01 2.05 -6.02
CA ALA A 26 -11.65 2.00 -6.50
C ALA A 26 -11.58 1.98 -8.03
N ASN A 27 -10.39 2.29 -8.54
CA ASN A 27 -10.07 2.18 -9.98
C ASN A 27 -9.71 0.75 -10.42
N LEU A 28 -9.58 -0.18 -9.47
CA LEU A 28 -9.24 -1.59 -9.71
C LEU A 28 -10.39 -2.50 -9.25
N PRO A 29 -10.45 -3.75 -9.77
CA PRO A 29 -11.45 -4.73 -9.32
C PRO A 29 -11.28 -5.06 -7.83
N GLY A 30 -12.40 -5.35 -7.16
CA GLY A 30 -12.50 -5.60 -5.72
C GLY A 30 -13.24 -4.48 -5.00
N ASP A 31 -13.49 -4.66 -3.72
CA ASP A 31 -14.10 -3.66 -2.84
C ASP A 31 -13.29 -3.41 -1.55
N GLY A 32 -12.09 -4.00 -1.48
CA GLY A 32 -11.17 -3.87 -0.35
C GLY A 32 -11.54 -4.67 0.89
N SER A 33 -12.65 -5.41 0.86
CA SER A 33 -13.07 -6.23 2.00
C SER A 33 -12.23 -7.49 2.16
N VAL A 34 -12.33 -8.12 3.34
CA VAL A 34 -11.71 -9.42 3.67
C VAL A 34 -12.01 -10.51 2.64
N GLY A 35 -13.19 -10.49 2.01
CA GLY A 35 -13.61 -11.49 1.04
C GLY A 35 -13.37 -11.11 -0.42
N ASN A 36 -13.02 -9.85 -0.70
CA ASN A 36 -12.92 -9.31 -2.05
C ASN A 36 -11.89 -8.17 -2.12
N ALA A 37 -10.63 -8.48 -1.81
CA ALA A 37 -9.51 -7.55 -1.88
C ALA A 37 -9.37 -6.92 -3.27
N TYR A 38 -8.87 -5.68 -3.34
CA TYR A 38 -8.55 -5.04 -4.63
C TYR A 38 -7.48 -5.83 -5.37
N GLN A 39 -7.62 -6.00 -6.69
CA GLN A 39 -6.71 -6.79 -7.50
C GLN A 39 -5.74 -5.89 -8.27
N MET A 40 -4.53 -5.73 -7.75
CA MET A 40 -3.47 -4.94 -8.40
C MET A 40 -2.75 -5.71 -9.53
N GLY A 41 -2.92 -7.04 -9.59
CA GLY A 41 -2.31 -7.87 -10.61
C GLY A 41 -0.80 -8.04 -10.44
N VAL A 42 -0.10 -8.27 -11.55
CA VAL A 42 1.37 -8.44 -11.55
C VAL A 42 2.04 -7.08 -11.54
N ILE A 43 2.88 -6.84 -10.51
CA ILE A 43 3.66 -5.60 -10.46
C ILE A 43 4.82 -5.63 -11.45
N ASN A 44 5.03 -4.51 -12.12
CA ASN A 44 6.04 -4.29 -13.16
C ASN A 44 6.87 -3.04 -12.82
N PRO A 45 7.96 -2.74 -13.56
CA PRO A 45 8.67 -1.47 -13.41
C PRO A 45 7.81 -0.23 -13.65
N THR A 46 6.76 -0.36 -14.48
CA THR A 46 5.72 0.69 -14.55
C THR A 46 4.82 0.57 -13.33
N PRO A 47 4.68 1.63 -12.52
CA PRO A 47 3.89 1.56 -11.29
C PRO A 47 2.43 1.16 -11.56
N THR A 48 1.92 0.22 -10.78
CA THR A 48 0.48 -0.06 -10.65
C THR A 48 -0.06 0.81 -9.52
N VAL A 49 -1.13 1.55 -9.81
CA VAL A 49 -1.73 2.49 -8.84
C VAL A 49 -3.13 2.02 -8.46
N LEU A 50 -3.33 1.81 -7.18
CA LEU A 50 -4.64 1.67 -6.54
C LEU A 50 -5.04 3.05 -6.01
N GLY A 51 -6.16 3.59 -6.51
CA GLY A 51 -6.78 4.81 -5.99
C GLY A 51 -8.14 4.49 -5.42
N VAL A 52 -8.41 4.89 -4.20
CA VAL A 52 -9.65 4.58 -3.47
C VAL A 52 -10.29 5.85 -2.92
N LEU A 53 -11.61 5.91 -3.05
CA LEU A 53 -12.46 6.89 -2.37
C LEU A 53 -13.31 6.17 -1.32
N LEU A 54 -13.15 6.55 -0.08
CA LEU A 54 -13.83 5.99 1.08
C LEU A 54 -14.98 6.88 1.53
N THR A 55 -16.03 6.26 2.06
CA THR A 55 -17.09 6.95 2.81
C THR A 55 -17.24 6.31 4.18
N GLY A 56 -17.34 7.12 5.21
CA GLY A 56 -17.43 6.64 6.59
C GLY A 56 -17.92 7.71 7.54
N SER A 57 -17.84 7.46 8.82
CA SER A 57 -18.12 8.43 9.85
C SER A 57 -16.85 9.12 10.33
N PRO A 58 -16.90 10.39 10.77
CA PRO A 58 -15.77 11.03 11.41
C PRO A 58 -15.16 10.18 12.54
N LEU A 59 -13.83 10.12 12.60
CA LEU A 59 -13.06 9.34 13.57
C LEU A 59 -13.30 7.81 13.53
N SER A 60 -14.00 7.28 12.51
CA SER A 60 -14.07 5.83 12.31
C SER A 60 -12.76 5.31 11.69
N PHE A 61 -12.41 4.07 12.04
CA PHE A 61 -11.29 3.37 11.41
C PHE A 61 -11.76 2.67 10.15
N PHE A 62 -10.84 2.50 9.21
CA PHE A 62 -11.01 1.64 8.05
C PHE A 62 -9.84 0.67 7.94
N ASP A 63 -10.09 -0.43 7.28
CA ASP A 63 -9.15 -1.49 7.03
C ASP A 63 -9.49 -2.14 5.69
N GLU A 64 -8.60 -2.04 4.71
CA GLU A 64 -8.82 -2.50 3.34
C GLU A 64 -7.65 -3.31 2.83
N TYR A 65 -7.92 -4.21 1.92
CA TYR A 65 -6.97 -5.19 1.43
C TYR A 65 -6.77 -5.09 -0.08
N ALA A 66 -5.52 -5.27 -0.53
CA ALA A 66 -5.21 -5.31 -1.95
C ALA A 66 -4.19 -6.40 -2.27
N ASP A 67 -4.55 -7.30 -3.18
CA ASP A 67 -3.69 -8.40 -3.61
C ASP A 67 -2.83 -7.99 -4.80
N PHE A 68 -1.58 -8.44 -4.81
CA PHE A 68 -0.68 -8.29 -5.93
C PHE A 68 0.22 -9.51 -6.12
N THR A 69 0.82 -9.63 -7.29
CA THR A 69 1.71 -10.73 -7.64
C THR A 69 3.08 -10.18 -8.06
N VAL A 70 4.14 -10.82 -7.57
CA VAL A 70 5.51 -10.62 -8.04
C VAL A 70 5.87 -11.75 -8.97
N ALA A 71 6.28 -11.42 -10.22
CA ALA A 71 6.71 -12.41 -11.20
C ALA A 71 7.89 -11.87 -12.01
N GLY A 72 9.03 -12.55 -11.93
CA GLY A 72 10.25 -12.19 -12.66
C GLY A 72 11.02 -10.98 -12.10
N TRP A 73 10.65 -10.47 -10.92
CA TRP A 73 11.31 -9.36 -10.24
C TRP A 73 11.50 -9.73 -8.77
N ASN A 74 12.68 -9.44 -8.23
CA ASN A 74 13.00 -9.82 -6.84
C ASN A 74 12.97 -8.65 -5.87
N GLN A 75 12.68 -7.43 -6.34
CA GLN A 75 12.58 -6.26 -5.50
C GLN A 75 11.34 -5.44 -5.87
N ALA A 76 10.74 -4.83 -4.87
CA ALA A 76 9.61 -3.94 -5.05
C ALA A 76 9.78 -2.65 -4.24
N SER A 77 9.14 -1.60 -4.69
CA SER A 77 8.97 -0.36 -3.95
C SER A 77 7.51 0.05 -3.94
N GLY A 78 7.11 0.72 -2.88
CA GLY A 78 5.76 1.21 -2.71
C GLY A 78 5.73 2.63 -2.18
N VAL A 79 4.70 3.38 -2.55
CA VAL A 79 4.37 4.68 -2.01
C VAL A 79 2.89 4.73 -1.70
N GLY A 80 2.56 5.21 -0.51
CA GLY A 80 1.19 5.50 -0.12
C GLY A 80 1.00 6.99 0.12
N ASN A 81 -0.14 7.51 -0.28
CA ASN A 81 -0.48 8.91 -0.10
C ASN A 81 -1.96 9.06 0.26
N SER A 82 -2.22 9.69 1.40
CA SER A 82 -3.55 10.18 1.76
C SER A 82 -3.73 11.59 1.23
N LEU A 83 -4.91 11.89 0.68
CA LEU A 83 -5.25 13.21 0.18
C LEU A 83 -5.93 14.04 1.27
N LEU A 84 -5.25 15.11 1.71
CA LEU A 84 -5.87 16.15 2.52
C LEU A 84 -6.50 17.20 1.60
N LEU A 85 -7.81 17.36 1.67
CA LEU A 85 -8.54 18.38 0.94
C LEU A 85 -9.25 19.31 1.91
N THR A 86 -8.98 20.62 1.79
CA THR A 86 -9.57 21.66 2.65
C THR A 86 -10.42 22.62 1.81
N PHE A 87 -11.63 22.87 2.24
CA PHE A 87 -12.53 23.85 1.63
C PHE A 87 -13.08 24.81 2.69
N GLY A 88 -12.89 26.10 2.49
CA GLY A 88 -13.34 27.13 3.45
C GLY A 88 -12.74 26.99 4.85
N GLY A 89 -11.54 26.43 4.99
CA GLY A 89 -10.88 26.17 6.27
C GLY A 89 -11.34 24.91 7.00
N VAL A 90 -12.20 24.11 6.37
CA VAL A 90 -12.64 22.81 6.91
C VAL A 90 -12.05 21.67 6.06
N ASN A 91 -11.51 20.64 6.72
CA ASN A 91 -11.06 19.45 6.02
C ASN A 91 -12.27 18.67 5.51
N VAL A 92 -12.31 18.40 4.20
CA VAL A 92 -13.38 17.64 3.54
C VAL A 92 -12.93 16.24 3.12
N SER A 93 -11.62 16.00 3.09
CA SER A 93 -11.00 14.67 2.93
C SER A 93 -9.74 14.63 3.79
N GLU A 94 -9.67 13.71 4.72
CA GLU A 94 -8.52 13.54 5.61
C GLU A 94 -8.47 12.11 6.13
N ILE A 95 -7.29 11.51 6.07
CA ILE A 95 -6.97 10.24 6.74
C ILE A 95 -5.85 10.52 7.75
N LEU A 96 -6.08 10.12 8.97
CA LEU A 96 -5.12 10.16 10.06
C LEU A 96 -4.42 8.80 10.17
N ASP A 97 -3.12 8.82 10.48
CA ASP A 97 -2.32 7.64 10.81
C ASP A 97 -2.42 6.50 9.78
N MET A 98 -2.46 6.86 8.49
CA MET A 98 -2.50 5.86 7.42
C MET A 98 -1.25 4.99 7.46
N THR A 99 -1.48 3.68 7.57
CA THR A 99 -0.45 2.64 7.56
C THR A 99 -0.71 1.68 6.42
N ILE A 100 0.35 1.24 5.76
CA ILE A 100 0.32 0.23 4.71
C ILE A 100 1.27 -0.87 5.13
N GLU A 101 0.76 -2.07 5.30
CA GLU A 101 1.51 -3.27 5.63
C GLU A 101 1.58 -4.18 4.41
N VAL A 102 2.72 -4.81 4.21
CA VAL A 102 2.95 -5.79 3.14
C VAL A 102 3.10 -7.17 3.77
N TRP A 103 2.24 -8.08 3.38
CA TRP A 103 2.19 -9.43 3.91
C TRP A 103 2.47 -10.47 2.82
N ASP A 104 3.02 -11.61 3.21
CA ASP A 104 3.16 -12.78 2.33
C ASP A 104 1.78 -13.38 2.01
N ASN A 105 1.68 -14.02 0.85
CA ASN A 105 0.45 -14.60 0.30
C ASN A 105 -0.69 -13.60 0.05
N ALA A 106 -1.67 -14.02 -0.75
CA ALA A 106 -2.88 -13.26 -0.98
C ALA A 106 -3.79 -13.30 0.26
N HIS A 107 -4.47 -12.19 0.52
CA HIS A 107 -5.47 -12.11 1.59
C HIS A 107 -6.59 -13.18 1.40
N PRO A 108 -7.10 -13.87 2.45
CA PRO A 108 -6.79 -13.67 3.87
C PRO A 108 -5.68 -14.61 4.43
N ASN A 109 -4.82 -15.18 3.61
CA ASN A 109 -3.90 -16.26 3.99
C ASN A 109 -2.49 -15.76 4.38
N GLY A 110 -2.24 -14.44 4.45
CA GLY A 110 -0.97 -13.88 4.86
C GLY A 110 -0.64 -14.20 6.31
N ASN A 111 0.58 -14.70 6.54
CA ASN A 111 1.03 -15.10 7.87
C ASN A 111 2.28 -14.35 8.34
N THR A 112 2.98 -13.69 7.44
CA THR A 112 4.24 -13.02 7.75
C THR A 112 4.21 -11.59 7.26
N LEU A 113 4.32 -10.64 8.19
CA LEU A 113 4.53 -9.24 7.87
C LEU A 113 5.93 -9.06 7.30
N ILE A 114 6.01 -8.54 6.08
CA ILE A 114 7.28 -8.28 5.39
C ILE A 114 7.80 -6.90 5.76
N THR A 115 6.96 -5.88 5.63
CA THR A 115 7.29 -4.49 5.97
C THR A 115 6.04 -3.68 6.18
N SER A 116 6.19 -2.52 6.83
CA SER A 116 5.14 -1.51 6.95
C SER A 116 5.69 -0.12 6.68
N PHE A 117 4.86 0.76 6.18
CA PHE A 117 5.20 2.17 5.96
C PHE A 117 3.95 3.06 6.07
N SER A 118 4.15 4.33 6.37
CA SER A 118 3.06 5.29 6.48
C SER A 118 2.67 5.89 5.13
N GLY A 119 1.40 6.25 4.97
CA GLY A 119 0.86 6.93 3.79
C GLY A 119 1.22 8.42 3.73
N ASN A 120 2.51 8.75 3.73
CA ASN A 120 3.05 10.12 3.79
C ASN A 120 3.70 10.60 2.49
N ASN A 121 3.38 9.97 1.37
CA ASN A 121 3.91 10.27 0.03
C ASN A 121 5.44 10.10 -0.09
N VAL A 122 6.05 9.28 0.76
CA VAL A 122 7.46 8.91 0.65
C VAL A 122 7.56 7.53 0.00
N THR A 123 8.43 7.40 -1.00
CA THR A 123 8.72 6.09 -1.60
C THR A 123 9.50 5.23 -0.62
N ASN A 124 8.97 4.06 -0.32
CA ASN A 124 9.56 3.09 0.57
C ASN A 124 10.04 1.87 -0.23
N ALA A 125 11.23 1.38 0.08
CA ALA A 125 11.71 0.10 -0.44
C ALA A 125 11.01 -1.02 0.34
N ILE A 126 10.24 -1.85 -0.36
CA ILE A 126 9.65 -3.06 0.23
C ILE A 126 10.73 -4.13 0.41
N GLY A 127 11.75 -4.10 -0.44
CA GLY A 127 12.87 -5.02 -0.39
C GLY A 127 12.70 -6.24 -1.29
N PHE A 128 13.36 -7.32 -0.92
CA PHE A 128 13.35 -8.57 -1.67
C PHE A 128 12.02 -9.29 -1.49
N LEU A 129 11.31 -9.51 -2.59
CA LEU A 129 10.10 -10.31 -2.66
C LEU A 129 10.31 -11.46 -3.67
N PRO A 130 10.37 -12.71 -3.24
CA PRO A 130 10.34 -13.87 -4.14
C PRO A 130 9.12 -13.82 -5.07
N ASN A 131 9.18 -14.57 -6.19
CA ASN A 131 7.99 -14.76 -7.01
C ASN A 131 6.87 -15.38 -6.19
N GLY A 132 5.70 -14.75 -6.18
CA GLY A 132 4.59 -15.18 -5.34
C GLY A 132 3.44 -14.18 -5.31
N GLN A 133 2.44 -14.53 -4.53
CA GLN A 133 1.30 -13.66 -4.22
C GLN A 133 1.53 -12.98 -2.87
N TYR A 134 1.10 -11.75 -2.79
CA TYR A 134 1.23 -10.88 -1.62
C TYR A 134 -0.02 -10.05 -1.47
N HIS A 135 -0.23 -9.48 -0.28
CA HIS A 135 -1.26 -8.48 -0.11
C HIS A 135 -0.77 -7.26 0.67
N LEU A 136 -1.48 -6.17 0.48
CA LEU A 136 -1.42 -4.99 1.32
C LEU A 136 -2.59 -5.00 2.29
N ASP A 137 -2.30 -4.63 3.51
CA ASP A 137 -3.26 -4.23 4.53
C ASP A 137 -3.14 -2.72 4.69
N ILE A 138 -4.21 -1.98 4.39
CA ILE A 138 -4.23 -0.53 4.30
C ILE A 138 -5.21 -0.01 5.34
N SER A 139 -4.70 0.55 6.41
CA SER A 139 -5.50 1.00 7.54
C SER A 139 -5.30 2.48 7.83
N GLY A 140 -6.28 3.06 8.52
CA GLY A 140 -6.23 4.45 8.95
C GLY A 140 -7.51 4.90 9.62
N GLN A 141 -7.61 6.19 9.93
CA GLN A 141 -8.77 6.78 10.58
C GLN A 141 -9.25 8.00 9.79
N PHE A 142 -10.57 8.15 9.63
CA PHE A 142 -11.15 9.37 9.08
C PHE A 142 -10.85 10.56 9.99
N GLY A 143 -10.60 11.72 9.40
CA GLY A 143 -10.43 12.96 10.15
C GLY A 143 -11.67 13.35 10.97
N PRO A 144 -11.54 14.23 11.97
CA PRO A 144 -12.58 14.54 12.93
C PRO A 144 -13.80 15.25 12.33
N SER A 145 -13.67 15.81 11.12
CA SER A 145 -14.73 16.55 10.44
C SER A 145 -15.05 15.99 9.06
N THR A 146 -14.55 14.80 8.72
CA THR A 146 -14.67 14.23 7.38
C THR A 146 -15.51 12.96 7.38
N SER A 147 -16.39 12.84 6.39
CA SER A 147 -17.17 11.63 6.10
C SER A 147 -16.74 10.97 4.79
N THR A 148 -15.79 11.58 4.09
CA THR A 148 -15.16 11.06 2.88
C THR A 148 -13.65 11.18 3.02
N ALA A 149 -12.93 10.21 2.48
CA ALA A 149 -11.48 10.22 2.44
C ALA A 149 -11.00 9.57 1.13
N SER A 150 -9.81 9.90 0.69
CA SER A 150 -9.23 9.23 -0.47
C SER A 150 -7.76 8.97 -0.25
N TYR A 151 -7.30 7.86 -0.78
CA TYR A 151 -5.89 7.52 -0.80
C TYR A 151 -5.48 6.91 -2.14
N ALA A 152 -4.18 6.90 -2.39
CA ALA A 152 -3.58 6.17 -3.49
C ALA A 152 -2.37 5.38 -3.00
N VAL A 153 -2.23 4.16 -3.47
CA VAL A 153 -1.06 3.32 -3.26
C VAL A 153 -0.50 2.93 -4.60
N ALA A 154 0.77 3.20 -4.84
CA ALA A 154 1.47 2.79 -6.04
C ALA A 154 2.54 1.76 -5.70
N LEU A 155 2.57 0.67 -6.44
CA LEU A 155 3.60 -0.37 -6.36
C LEU A 155 4.35 -0.46 -7.68
N SER A 156 5.67 -0.64 -7.63
CA SER A 156 6.49 -0.92 -8.80
C SER A 156 7.56 -1.96 -8.48
N ALA A 157 7.85 -2.81 -9.46
CA ALA A 157 9.02 -3.67 -9.41
C ALA A 157 10.30 -2.84 -9.67
N VAL A 158 11.34 -3.12 -8.92
CA VAL A 158 12.65 -2.49 -9.09
C VAL A 158 13.58 -3.49 -9.77
N PRO A 159 14.14 -3.18 -10.94
CA PRO A 159 15.13 -4.05 -11.58
C PRO A 159 16.34 -4.25 -10.67
N GLU A 160 16.84 -5.48 -10.62
CA GLU A 160 18.00 -5.81 -9.80
C GLU A 160 19.24 -5.00 -10.23
N PRO A 161 20.08 -4.59 -9.26
CA PRO A 161 21.35 -3.91 -9.57
C PRO A 161 22.24 -4.70 -10.54
N GLU A 162 22.15 -6.04 -10.52
CA GLU A 162 22.87 -6.93 -11.43
C GLU A 162 22.47 -6.72 -12.89
N THR A 163 21.21 -6.43 -13.17
CA THR A 163 20.73 -6.12 -14.53
C THR A 163 21.43 -4.87 -15.09
N TYR A 164 21.58 -3.84 -14.29
CA TYR A 164 22.31 -2.63 -14.67
C TYR A 164 23.80 -2.90 -14.81
N ALA A 165 24.39 -3.69 -13.91
CA ALA A 165 25.80 -4.08 -13.98
C ALA A 165 26.10 -4.86 -15.25
N MET A 166 25.25 -5.83 -15.64
CA MET A 166 25.39 -6.60 -16.86
C MET A 166 25.22 -5.73 -18.11
N LEU A 167 24.28 -4.80 -18.11
CA LEU A 167 24.09 -3.83 -19.19
C LEU A 167 25.34 -2.95 -19.36
N LEU A 168 25.87 -2.40 -18.27
CA LEU A 168 27.08 -1.59 -18.29
C LEU A 168 28.32 -2.39 -18.72
N ALA A 169 28.44 -3.62 -18.25
CA ALA A 169 29.52 -4.53 -18.68
C ALA A 169 29.45 -4.83 -20.20
N GLY A 170 28.23 -5.10 -20.70
CA GLY A 170 28.00 -5.30 -22.13
C GLY A 170 28.35 -4.08 -22.99
N LEU A 171 27.91 -2.89 -22.57
CA LEU A 171 28.26 -1.64 -23.24
C LEU A 171 29.77 -1.34 -23.17
N GLY A 172 30.42 -1.64 -22.05
CA GLY A 172 31.85 -1.50 -21.86
C GLY A 172 32.64 -2.39 -22.82
N LEU A 173 32.24 -3.66 -22.96
CA LEU A 173 32.87 -4.59 -23.92
C LEU A 173 32.73 -4.14 -25.37
N ILE A 174 31.56 -3.64 -25.77
CA ILE A 174 31.31 -3.10 -27.11
C ILE A 174 32.20 -1.88 -27.34
N GLY A 175 32.25 -0.94 -26.42
CA GLY A 175 33.09 0.26 -26.50
C GLY A 175 34.57 -0.07 -26.61
N PHE A 176 35.07 -1.03 -25.83
CA PHE A 176 36.42 -1.52 -25.89
C PHE A 176 36.76 -2.17 -27.26
N SER A 177 35.86 -3.00 -27.79
CA SER A 177 36.01 -3.66 -29.09
C SER A 177 36.10 -2.65 -30.24
N ILE A 178 35.25 -1.61 -30.23
CA ILE A 178 35.26 -0.54 -31.24
C ILE A 178 36.58 0.24 -31.18
N ARG A 179 37.07 0.57 -29.99
CA ARG A 179 38.33 1.29 -29.81
C ARG A 179 39.51 0.50 -30.36
N ARG A 180 39.54 -0.81 -30.09
CA ARG A 180 40.63 -1.69 -30.60
C ARG A 180 40.68 -1.73 -32.13
N ARG A 181 39.54 -1.72 -32.82
CA ARG A 181 39.47 -1.73 -34.30
C ARG A 181 39.97 -0.42 -34.94
N ARG A 182 39.96 0.69 -34.20
CA ARG A 182 40.45 1.99 -34.71
C ARG A 182 41.95 2.18 -34.55
N MET A 183 42.64 1.28 -33.86
CA MET A 183 44.10 1.35 -33.64
C MET A 183 44.90 0.39 -34.53
N VAL A 184 44.25 -0.29 -35.46
CA VAL A 184 44.81 -1.08 -36.54
C VAL A 184 44.43 -0.41 -37.85
#